data_c993e0338debb67c2243f4d05b6de338
#
_entry.id   c993e0338debb67c2243f4d05b6de338
#
_cell.length_a   1.000
_cell.length_b   1.000
_cell.length_c   1.000
_cell.angle_alpha   90.00
_cell.angle_beta   90.00
_cell.angle_gamma   90.00
#
_symmetry.space_group_name_H-M   'P 1'
#
loop_
_entity.id
_entity.type
_entity.pdbx_description
1 polymer ?
#
loop_
_entity_poly.entity_id
_entity_poly.type
_entity_poly.pdbx_seq_one_letter_code
_entity_poly.pdbx_strand_id
1 'polypeptide(L)'
;MTETNELGMDPEANAGAEAAATPATPSTDVAVYDDAAVGIGANERIEDIDISNEMQGSFLEYAYSVIYSRALPDARDGLKPVQRRILFMMDDMGLKPEKGHVKSARVVGEVMGKLHPHGDTAIYDAMVRMSQD
;
A
#
# COMPACT_ATOMS: atom_id res chain seq x y z
N MET A 1 2.81 4.16 -58.86
CA MET A 1 1.95 5.10 -58.13
C MET A 1 2.00 4.69 -56.68
N THR A 2 2.89 5.31 -55.95
CA THR A 2 3.21 5.04 -54.54
C THR A 2 2.80 6.29 -53.76
N GLU A 3 1.73 6.20 -53.01
CA GLU A 3 1.35 7.23 -52.04
C GLU A 3 1.91 6.85 -50.67
N THR A 4 2.91 7.60 -50.28
CA THR A 4 3.46 7.60 -48.92
C THR A 4 2.63 8.58 -48.09
N ASN A 5 1.93 8.06 -47.08
CA ASN A 5 1.20 8.85 -46.09
C ASN A 5 2.18 9.28 -44.99
N GLU A 6 2.66 10.52 -45.09
CA GLU A 6 3.43 11.17 -44.03
C GLU A 6 2.47 11.68 -42.96
N LEU A 7 2.43 10.99 -41.82
CA LEU A 7 1.83 11.52 -40.58
C LEU A 7 2.84 12.48 -39.94
N GLY A 8 2.61 13.78 -40.17
CA GLY A 8 3.33 14.86 -39.51
C GLY A 8 3.04 14.83 -37.99
N MET A 9 4.02 14.49 -37.19
CA MET A 9 4.03 14.75 -35.78
C MET A 9 4.73 16.08 -35.54
N ASP A 10 3.97 17.08 -35.13
CA ASP A 10 4.49 18.38 -34.69
C ASP A 10 5.14 18.22 -33.30
N PRO A 11 6.42 18.56 -33.11
CA PRO A 11 7.12 18.46 -31.83
C PRO A 11 7.05 19.74 -30.95
N GLU A 12 6.09 20.62 -31.15
CA GLU A 12 6.02 21.89 -30.44
C GLU A 12 4.69 22.10 -29.69
N ALA A 13 4.42 21.29 -28.65
CA ALA A 13 3.39 21.65 -27.67
C ALA A 13 3.66 21.00 -26.29
N ASN A 14 4.80 21.28 -25.69
CA ASN A 14 4.96 21.06 -24.27
C ASN A 14 5.98 22.02 -23.64
N ALA A 15 5.71 23.32 -23.77
CA ALA A 15 6.31 24.38 -22.96
C ALA A 15 5.22 24.90 -22.01
N GLY A 16 4.82 24.09 -21.05
CA GLY A 16 3.84 24.41 -20.00
C GLY A 16 4.54 24.54 -18.66
N ALA A 17 5.00 25.77 -18.38
CA ALA A 17 5.05 26.42 -17.07
C ALA A 17 5.35 25.54 -15.86
N GLU A 18 6.59 25.46 -15.53
CA GLU A 18 7.10 25.19 -14.20
C GLU A 18 6.75 26.40 -13.30
N ALA A 19 5.57 26.39 -12.70
CA ALA A 19 5.20 27.32 -11.65
C ALA A 19 6.00 26.92 -10.41
N ALA A 20 7.04 27.67 -10.11
CA ALA A 20 7.78 27.63 -8.87
C ALA A 20 6.78 27.76 -7.69
N ALA A 21 6.54 26.65 -7.01
CA ALA A 21 5.79 26.64 -5.77
C ALA A 21 6.64 27.36 -4.72
N THR A 22 6.27 28.59 -4.42
CA THR A 22 6.77 29.34 -3.25
C THR A 22 6.49 28.49 -2.01
N PRO A 23 7.49 28.18 -1.16
CA PRO A 23 7.21 27.46 0.07
C PRO A 23 6.27 28.29 0.94
N ALA A 24 5.09 27.73 1.20
CA ALA A 24 4.15 28.32 2.14
C ALA A 24 4.84 28.41 3.50
N THR A 25 5.03 29.60 4.02
CA THR A 25 5.39 29.85 5.41
C THR A 25 4.34 29.15 6.29
N PRO A 26 4.74 28.33 7.26
CA PRO A 26 3.77 27.75 8.18
C PRO A 26 3.10 28.88 8.94
N SER A 27 1.80 29.02 8.77
CA SER A 27 1.00 29.93 9.58
C SER A 27 1.06 29.44 11.02
N THR A 28 1.56 30.28 11.90
CA THR A 28 1.63 30.04 13.35
C THR A 28 0.27 30.25 14.03
N ASP A 29 -0.82 30.14 13.30
CA ASP A 29 -2.15 30.09 13.89
C ASP A 29 -2.40 28.67 14.40
N VAL A 30 -1.78 28.34 15.51
CA VAL A 30 -2.22 27.25 16.36
C VAL A 30 -3.62 27.65 16.82
N ALA A 31 -4.64 27.04 16.25
CA ALA A 31 -5.99 27.14 16.75
C ALA A 31 -5.95 26.75 18.24
N VAL A 32 -6.10 27.73 19.11
CA VAL A 32 -6.30 27.48 20.54
C VAL A 32 -7.67 26.81 20.63
N TYR A 33 -7.68 25.49 20.73
CA TYR A 33 -8.90 24.75 21.02
C TYR A 33 -9.35 25.14 22.42
N ASP A 34 -10.53 25.77 22.50
CA ASP A 34 -11.17 26.07 23.78
C ASP A 34 -11.60 24.72 24.40
N ASP A 35 -10.91 24.31 25.46
CA ASP A 35 -11.19 23.06 26.20
C ASP A 35 -12.64 22.94 26.67
N ALA A 36 -13.36 24.06 26.73
CA ALA A 36 -14.78 24.09 27.11
C ALA A 36 -15.71 23.60 25.96
N ALA A 37 -15.25 23.54 24.72
CA ALA A 37 -16.06 23.15 23.57
C ALA A 37 -16.00 21.62 23.28
N VAL A 38 -14.98 20.94 23.77
CA VAL A 38 -14.87 19.49 23.70
C VAL A 38 -15.40 18.97 25.03
N GLY A 39 -16.60 18.39 25.04
CA GLY A 39 -17.22 17.80 26.24
C GLY A 39 -16.42 16.63 26.78
N ILE A 40 -15.27 16.94 27.36
CA ILE A 40 -14.39 15.96 28.02
C ILE A 40 -15.13 15.53 29.28
N GLY A 41 -15.46 14.24 29.37
CA GLY A 41 -16.14 13.67 30.54
C GLY A 41 -15.31 13.87 31.80
N ALA A 42 -15.96 14.15 32.93
CA ALA A 42 -15.34 14.46 34.22
C ALA A 42 -14.33 13.42 34.76
N ASN A 43 -14.12 12.31 34.04
CA ASN A 43 -13.21 11.22 34.39
C ASN A 43 -12.06 11.01 33.35
N GLU A 44 -11.91 11.88 32.36
CA GLU A 44 -10.82 11.78 31.41
C GLU A 44 -9.56 12.42 31.99
N ARG A 45 -8.49 11.65 32.02
CA ARG A 45 -7.17 12.10 32.40
C ARG A 45 -6.39 12.47 31.14
N ILE A 46 -6.15 13.76 30.97
CA ILE A 46 -5.31 14.26 29.89
C ILE A 46 -3.86 14.20 30.36
N GLU A 47 -3.01 13.51 29.62
CA GLU A 47 -1.57 13.48 29.85
C GLU A 47 -0.87 14.21 28.69
N ASP A 48 0.02 15.12 29.04
CA ASP A 48 0.87 15.78 28.06
C ASP A 48 1.90 14.78 27.52
N ILE A 49 1.84 14.51 26.22
CA ILE A 49 2.76 13.61 25.53
C ILE A 49 3.65 14.42 24.61
N ASP A 50 4.97 14.25 24.75
CA ASP A 50 5.91 14.79 23.78
C ASP A 50 5.73 14.09 22.44
N ILE A 51 5.30 14.87 21.43
CA ILE A 51 5.00 14.36 20.09
C ILE A 51 6.21 13.70 19.44
N SER A 52 7.43 14.17 19.75
CA SER A 52 8.66 13.58 19.21
C SER A 52 8.89 12.17 19.75
N ASN A 53 8.65 11.95 21.04
CA ASN A 53 8.79 10.65 21.68
C ASN A 53 7.72 9.68 21.19
N GLU A 54 6.47 10.15 21.06
CA GLU A 54 5.35 9.34 20.57
C GLU A 54 5.56 8.93 19.12
N MET A 55 5.98 9.86 18.25
CA MET A 55 6.29 9.55 16.85
C MET A 55 7.44 8.56 16.73
N GLN A 56 8.50 8.71 17.52
CA GLN A 56 9.63 7.82 17.50
C GLN A 56 9.23 6.39 17.95
N GLY A 57 8.46 6.27 19.00
CA GLY A 57 7.93 5.00 19.49
C GLY A 57 7.05 4.31 18.45
N SER A 58 6.06 5.03 17.92
CA SER A 58 5.13 4.53 16.90
C SER A 58 5.85 4.14 15.60
N PHE A 59 6.89 4.90 15.20
CA PHE A 59 7.68 4.58 14.01
C PHE A 59 8.51 3.30 14.18
N LEU A 60 9.09 3.11 15.36
CA LEU A 60 9.84 1.88 15.68
C LEU A 60 8.92 0.67 15.71
N GLU A 61 7.74 0.79 16.33
CA GLU A 61 6.75 -0.28 16.37
C GLU A 61 6.27 -0.66 14.97
N TYR A 62 5.96 0.34 14.12
CA TYR A 62 5.61 0.12 12.72
C TYR A 62 6.74 -0.59 11.96
N ALA A 63 7.98 -0.11 12.06
CA ALA A 63 9.13 -0.70 11.39
C ALA A 63 9.36 -2.16 11.83
N TYR A 64 9.23 -2.43 13.14
CA TYR A 64 9.33 -3.78 13.68
C TYR A 64 8.23 -4.70 13.16
N SER A 65 7.00 -4.22 13.14
CA SER A 65 5.86 -4.96 12.59
C SER A 65 6.06 -5.32 11.12
N VAL A 66 6.52 -4.36 10.31
CA VAL A 66 6.80 -4.60 8.87
C VAL A 66 7.90 -5.64 8.68
N ILE A 67 8.98 -5.55 9.44
CA ILE A 67 10.10 -6.50 9.35
C ILE A 67 9.62 -7.91 9.72
N TYR A 68 8.95 -8.03 10.86
CA TYR A 68 8.61 -9.33 11.45
C TYR A 68 7.44 -10.04 10.76
N SER A 69 6.41 -9.30 10.38
CA SER A 69 5.17 -9.88 9.87
C SER A 69 4.99 -9.78 8.36
N ARG A 70 5.87 -9.09 7.64
CA ARG A 70 5.67 -8.80 6.22
C ARG A 70 6.90 -9.04 5.34
N ALA A 71 8.08 -8.54 5.75
CA ALA A 71 9.24 -8.48 4.87
C ALA A 71 10.09 -9.75 4.90
N LEU A 72 10.22 -10.40 6.05
CA LEU A 72 11.06 -11.57 6.21
C LEU A 72 10.36 -12.84 5.79
N PRO A 73 11.07 -13.72 5.04
CA PRO A 73 10.59 -15.06 4.76
C PRO A 73 10.69 -15.95 6.01
N ASP A 74 9.79 -16.92 6.12
CA ASP A 74 9.85 -17.93 7.19
C ASP A 74 11.08 -18.84 7.00
N ALA A 75 11.84 -19.06 8.08
CA ALA A 75 13.05 -19.86 8.03
C ALA A 75 12.80 -21.34 7.67
N ARG A 76 11.57 -21.82 7.83
CA ARG A 76 11.21 -23.21 7.58
C ARG A 76 10.99 -23.53 6.10
N ASP A 77 10.40 -22.61 5.35
CA ASP A 77 9.97 -22.82 3.96
C ASP A 77 10.32 -21.68 3.01
N GLY A 78 10.92 -20.60 3.51
CA GLY A 78 11.31 -19.46 2.69
C GLY A 78 10.14 -18.60 2.20
N LEU A 79 8.92 -18.85 2.64
CA LEU A 79 7.76 -18.11 2.19
C LEU A 79 7.53 -16.84 3.01
N LYS A 80 7.25 -15.75 2.31
CA LYS A 80 6.70 -14.54 2.94
C LYS A 80 5.21 -14.74 3.25
N PRO A 81 4.65 -14.00 4.23
CA PRO A 81 3.24 -14.15 4.61
C PRO A 81 2.24 -14.04 3.45
N VAL A 82 2.47 -13.11 2.52
CA VAL A 82 1.60 -12.96 1.34
C VAL A 82 1.63 -14.18 0.43
N GLN A 83 2.81 -14.76 0.22
CA GLN A 83 2.98 -15.96 -0.61
C GLN A 83 2.26 -17.15 -0.01
N ARG A 84 2.37 -17.33 1.31
CA ARG A 84 1.66 -18.37 2.05
C ARG A 84 0.14 -18.22 1.94
N ARG A 85 -0.37 -17.00 2.05
CA ARG A 85 -1.80 -16.71 1.88
C ARG A 85 -2.30 -17.02 0.48
N ILE A 86 -1.50 -16.74 -0.54
CA ILE A 86 -1.83 -17.07 -1.93
C ILE A 86 -1.93 -18.58 -2.10
N LEU A 87 -0.91 -19.35 -1.68
CA LEU A 87 -0.90 -20.81 -1.80
C LEU A 87 -2.04 -21.46 -1.02
N PHE A 88 -2.28 -21.00 0.20
CA PHE A 88 -3.39 -21.47 1.02
C PHE A 88 -4.74 -21.25 0.32
N MET A 89 -4.96 -20.06 -0.24
CA MET A 89 -6.21 -19.74 -0.93
C MET A 89 -6.35 -20.56 -2.21
N MET A 90 -5.29 -20.78 -2.95
CA MET A 90 -5.32 -21.63 -4.15
C MET A 90 -5.70 -23.07 -3.79
N ASP A 91 -5.19 -23.61 -2.68
CA ASP A 91 -5.57 -24.94 -2.19
C ASP A 91 -7.03 -24.98 -1.73
N ASP A 92 -7.49 -23.97 -0.96
CA ASP A 92 -8.89 -23.84 -0.51
C ASP A 92 -9.87 -23.79 -1.70
N MET A 93 -9.49 -23.11 -2.78
CA MET A 93 -10.25 -23.08 -4.03
C MET A 93 -10.15 -24.39 -4.82
N GLY A 94 -9.37 -25.34 -4.37
CA GLY A 94 -9.13 -26.65 -5.02
C GLY A 94 -8.45 -26.53 -6.39
N LEU A 95 -7.59 -25.54 -6.57
CA LEU A 95 -6.80 -25.35 -7.78
C LEU A 95 -5.65 -26.37 -7.78
N LYS A 96 -5.69 -27.28 -8.73
CA LYS A 96 -4.68 -28.33 -8.91
C LYS A 96 -4.19 -28.33 -10.35
N PRO A 97 -2.97 -28.80 -10.61
CA PRO A 97 -2.41 -28.84 -11.97
C PRO A 97 -3.26 -29.58 -12.99
N GLU A 98 -4.01 -30.59 -12.54
CA GLU A 98 -4.88 -31.40 -13.41
C GLU A 98 -6.20 -30.70 -13.76
N LYS A 99 -6.54 -29.61 -13.05
CA LYS A 99 -7.78 -28.84 -13.30
C LYS A 99 -7.55 -27.72 -14.30
N GLY A 100 -8.62 -27.26 -14.90
CA GLY A 100 -8.60 -26.13 -15.83
C GLY A 100 -8.11 -24.83 -15.16
N HIS A 101 -7.52 -23.96 -15.96
CA HIS A 101 -7.01 -22.67 -15.50
C HIS A 101 -8.11 -21.76 -14.96
N VAL A 102 -7.76 -21.01 -13.92
CA VAL A 102 -8.62 -19.99 -13.30
C VAL A 102 -7.99 -18.62 -13.50
N LYS A 103 -8.83 -17.64 -13.74
CA LYS A 103 -8.37 -16.26 -13.93
C LYS A 103 -7.67 -15.75 -12.66
N SER A 104 -6.46 -15.19 -12.80
CA SER A 104 -5.64 -14.67 -11.69
C SER A 104 -6.38 -13.70 -10.79
N ALA A 105 -7.20 -12.82 -11.39
CA ALA A 105 -8.00 -11.85 -10.65
C ALA A 105 -8.97 -12.50 -9.65
N ARG A 106 -9.42 -13.74 -9.89
CA ARG A 106 -10.27 -14.47 -8.95
C ARG A 106 -9.49 -14.88 -7.71
N VAL A 107 -8.27 -15.39 -7.88
CA VAL A 107 -7.39 -15.75 -6.76
C VAL A 107 -7.05 -14.51 -5.94
N VAL A 108 -6.67 -13.42 -6.60
CA VAL A 108 -6.34 -12.15 -5.94
C VAL A 108 -7.54 -11.63 -5.13
N GLY A 109 -8.74 -11.65 -5.70
CA GLY A 109 -9.96 -11.21 -5.01
C GLY A 109 -10.27 -12.02 -3.75
N GLU A 110 -10.14 -13.35 -3.82
CA GLU A 110 -10.37 -14.23 -2.69
C GLU A 110 -9.31 -14.03 -1.57
N VAL A 111 -8.04 -13.88 -1.95
CA VAL A 111 -6.96 -13.58 -0.99
C VAL A 111 -7.18 -12.24 -0.31
N MET A 112 -7.50 -11.21 -1.08
CA MET A 112 -7.75 -9.86 -0.56
C MET A 112 -8.97 -9.81 0.37
N GLY A 113 -10.04 -10.47 -0.02
CA GLY A 113 -11.30 -10.45 0.74
C GLY A 113 -11.24 -11.22 2.06
N LYS A 114 -10.44 -12.29 2.14
CA LYS A 114 -10.45 -13.19 3.29
C LYS A 114 -9.20 -13.11 4.16
N LEU A 115 -8.01 -12.90 3.58
CA LEU A 115 -6.75 -13.12 4.27
C LEU A 115 -5.80 -11.92 4.29
N HIS A 116 -5.93 -11.02 3.33
CA HIS A 116 -4.93 -9.96 3.14
C HIS A 116 -5.60 -8.61 2.85
N PRO A 117 -5.91 -7.81 3.89
CA PRO A 117 -6.65 -6.55 3.74
C PRO A 117 -5.74 -5.42 3.22
N HIS A 118 -5.18 -5.60 2.03
CA HIS A 118 -4.30 -4.66 1.33
C HIS A 118 -4.70 -4.57 -0.15
N GLY A 119 -4.03 -3.69 -0.91
CA GLY A 119 -4.32 -3.52 -2.32
C GLY A 119 -4.06 -4.77 -3.17
N ASP A 120 -4.81 -4.92 -4.23
CA ASP A 120 -4.75 -6.03 -5.18
C ASP A 120 -3.41 -6.14 -5.92
N THR A 121 -2.79 -5.02 -6.25
CA THR A 121 -1.51 -4.95 -6.96
C THR A 121 -0.40 -5.72 -6.25
N ALA A 122 -0.28 -5.56 -4.93
CA ALA A 122 0.75 -6.24 -4.15
C ALA A 122 0.57 -7.77 -4.16
N ILE A 123 -0.68 -8.23 -4.13
CA ILE A 123 -1.00 -9.68 -4.19
C ILE A 123 -0.73 -10.20 -5.60
N TYR A 124 -1.13 -9.45 -6.62
CA TYR A 124 -0.93 -9.83 -8.02
C TYR A 124 0.56 -9.94 -8.35
N ASP A 125 1.36 -8.94 -8.00
CA ASP A 125 2.81 -8.94 -8.22
C ASP A 125 3.51 -10.10 -7.50
N ALA A 126 3.08 -10.41 -6.27
CA ALA A 126 3.62 -11.57 -5.56
C ALA A 126 3.30 -12.88 -6.28
N MET A 127 2.06 -13.03 -6.79
CA MET A 127 1.64 -14.23 -7.53
C MET A 127 2.39 -14.38 -8.85
N VAL A 128 2.58 -13.28 -9.60
CA VAL A 128 3.36 -13.28 -10.84
C VAL A 128 4.80 -13.71 -10.60
N ARG A 129 5.44 -13.21 -9.52
CA ARG A 129 6.81 -13.60 -9.16
C ARG A 129 6.93 -15.07 -8.76
N MET A 130 5.89 -15.63 -8.12
CA MET A 130 5.86 -17.06 -7.76
C MET A 130 5.68 -17.96 -8.98
N SER A 131 5.13 -17.47 -10.09
CA SER A 131 4.91 -18.23 -11.33
C SER A 131 6.05 -18.10 -12.35
N GLN A 132 7.10 -17.36 -12.02
CA GLN A 132 8.30 -17.26 -12.85
C GLN A 132 9.24 -18.44 -12.59
N ASP A 133 9.89 -18.92 -13.66
CA ASP A 133 10.91 -19.97 -13.61
C ASP A 133 12.19 -19.52 -12.89
#